data_eaa3980af9579e1c833990bd107f3bdd
#
_entry.id   eaa3980af9579e1c833990bd107f3bdd
#
_cell.length_a   1.000
_cell.length_b   1.000
_cell.length_c   1.000
_cell.angle_alpha   90.00
_cell.angle_beta   90.00
_cell.angle_gamma   90.00
#
_symmetry.space_group_name_H-M   'P 1'
#
loop_
_entity.id
_entity.type
_entity.pdbx_description
1 polymer ?
#
loop_
_entity_poly.entity_id
_entity_poly.type
_entity_poly.pdbx_seq_one_letter_code
_entity_poly.pdbx_strand_id
1 'polypeptide(L)'
;MYLRFSLMGFKLKEQFYFHLGELIKFNSVNASALKGKPFGEQIDLCLDKVLEIAKDIGFKVYKDRDGYYGFADIGQGDELIGILAHIDIVDAGNVSNWHSNPFKLEFRDGKVYARGVLDDKGPLMAVLYAFKLLALEGIFFKKRFRVIFGTDEETAWRCIEKYKIREEIPDFSFTPDGDFPVVNAEKGLLQFDVISDERFCMNFELGTGYNVIPDECSFELGDSNKDDFRILLDSFGSKIRYKFFESNVLIHGTSAHASLPELGVNVAPYALNIIKSLGVKANFINFFEDKIGFTINGEKLFGRALEDSQSGQLTLCLTKVKLSKTSKQILSFDMRYPVSCQREELVALIKQTLNLYALDYHEVSFLDPLYVDSGSNFIESLIEVYENFTGESDVSPIAIGGATYSRAFKNCVAFGPLFKDSDNTAHKTNEYIDESELMNLISIYKNAIKKLNA
;
A
#
# COMPACT_ATOMS: atom_id res chain seq x y z
N MET A 1 11.50 44.25 5.52
CA MET A 1 10.69 43.27 4.80
C MET A 1 11.15 41.82 5.08
N TYR A 2 12.41 41.48 4.88
CA TYR A 2 12.97 40.13 5.16
C TYR A 2 12.73 39.61 6.61
N LEU A 3 12.89 40.42 7.63
CA LEU A 3 12.64 40.03 9.04
C LEU A 3 11.18 39.69 9.36
N ARG A 4 10.22 40.32 8.68
CA ARG A 4 8.79 39.98 8.83
C ARG A 4 8.43 38.65 8.17
N PHE A 5 9.04 38.34 7.01
CA PHE A 5 8.83 37.05 6.33
C PHE A 5 9.45 35.88 7.12
N SER A 6 10.63 36.06 7.72
CA SER A 6 11.27 35.02 8.54
C SER A 6 10.49 34.73 9.84
N LEU A 7 9.99 35.76 10.51
CA LEU A 7 9.18 35.62 11.73
C LEU A 7 7.80 35.00 11.44
N MET A 8 7.17 35.33 10.29
CA MET A 8 5.91 34.75 9.89
C MET A 8 6.07 33.27 9.51
N GLY A 9 7.16 32.92 8.82
CA GLY A 9 7.53 31.54 8.52
C GLY A 9 7.80 30.70 9.77
N PHE A 10 8.50 31.26 10.77
CA PHE A 10 8.75 30.58 12.03
C PHE A 10 7.45 30.30 12.81
N LYS A 11 6.58 31.29 12.97
CA LYS A 11 5.28 31.12 13.64
C LYS A 11 4.39 30.10 12.93
N LEU A 12 4.42 30.04 11.60
CA LEU A 12 3.63 29.09 10.82
C LEU A 12 4.13 27.67 11.02
N LYS A 13 5.45 27.46 11.06
CA LYS A 13 6.07 26.17 11.35
C LYS A 13 5.75 25.68 12.77
N GLU A 14 5.80 26.58 13.77
CA GLU A 14 5.41 26.25 15.15
C GLU A 14 3.92 25.83 15.21
N GLN A 15 3.03 26.56 14.54
CA GLN A 15 1.63 26.22 14.49
C GLN A 15 1.36 24.89 13.76
N PHE A 16 2.10 24.63 12.69
CA PHE A 16 2.02 23.35 11.96
C PHE A 16 2.31 22.18 12.90
N TYR A 17 3.45 22.20 13.57
CA TYR A 17 3.82 21.13 14.51
C TYR A 17 2.91 21.05 15.73
N PHE A 18 2.39 22.18 16.21
CA PHE A 18 1.38 22.17 17.25
C PHE A 18 0.13 21.40 16.79
N HIS A 19 -0.43 21.73 15.61
CA HIS A 19 -1.63 21.06 15.10
C HIS A 19 -1.36 19.59 14.74
N LEU A 20 -0.23 19.29 14.13
CA LEU A 20 0.16 17.90 13.86
C LEU A 20 0.29 17.10 15.16
N GLY A 21 0.91 17.68 16.17
CA GLY A 21 1.01 17.07 17.50
C GLY A 21 -0.35 16.82 18.14
N GLU A 22 -1.33 17.72 17.92
CA GLU A 22 -2.71 17.52 18.39
C GLU A 22 -3.38 16.31 17.71
N LEU A 23 -3.10 16.01 16.43
CA LEU A 23 -3.60 14.80 15.75
C LEU A 23 -2.85 13.53 16.17
N ILE A 24 -1.54 13.62 16.32
CA ILE A 24 -0.67 12.48 16.71
C ILE A 24 -1.00 11.92 18.09
N LYS A 25 -1.52 12.74 18.99
CA LYS A 25 -1.95 12.31 20.35
C LYS A 25 -3.00 11.21 20.35
N PHE A 26 -3.83 11.14 19.31
CA PHE A 26 -4.87 10.14 19.21
C PHE A 26 -4.30 8.82 18.71
N ASN A 27 -4.43 7.78 19.53
CA ASN A 27 -4.23 6.40 19.09
C ASN A 27 -5.43 5.96 18.25
N SER A 28 -5.53 6.51 17.04
CA SER A 28 -6.65 6.32 16.13
C SER A 28 -6.58 4.98 15.36
N VAL A 29 -6.26 3.91 16.06
CA VAL A 29 -6.37 2.53 15.57
C VAL A 29 -7.83 2.10 15.57
N ASN A 30 -8.23 1.34 14.53
CA ASN A 30 -9.57 0.79 14.43
C ASN A 30 -9.91 -0.05 15.67
N ALA A 31 -11.05 0.23 16.28
CA ALA A 31 -11.51 -0.38 17.53
C ALA A 31 -13.00 -0.72 17.46
N SER A 32 -13.50 -1.36 18.52
CA SER A 32 -14.91 -1.75 18.62
C SER A 32 -15.84 -0.56 18.42
N ALA A 33 -16.85 -0.76 17.58
CA ALA A 33 -17.85 0.25 17.27
C ALA A 33 -18.64 0.68 18.50
N LEU A 34 -18.86 2.00 18.60
CA LEU A 34 -19.76 2.63 19.56
C LEU A 34 -20.85 3.37 18.78
N LYS A 35 -21.92 3.78 19.47
CA LYS A 35 -23.01 4.53 18.83
C LYS A 35 -22.48 5.84 18.22
N GLY A 36 -22.60 5.98 16.89
CA GLY A 36 -22.09 7.14 16.14
C GLY A 36 -20.56 7.21 16.01
N LYS A 37 -19.85 6.14 16.37
CA LYS A 37 -18.39 6.01 16.30
C LYS A 37 -18.04 4.62 15.75
N PRO A 38 -18.20 4.39 14.43
CA PRO A 38 -18.14 3.05 13.85
C PRO A 38 -16.78 2.38 13.98
N PHE A 39 -15.72 3.15 14.16
CA PHE A 39 -14.33 2.67 14.24
C PHE A 39 -13.66 2.96 15.59
N GLY A 40 -14.46 3.27 16.61
CA GLY A 40 -13.98 3.53 17.96
C GLY A 40 -13.87 5.01 18.31
N GLU A 41 -13.65 5.26 19.60
CA GLU A 41 -13.68 6.61 20.16
C GLU A 41 -12.49 7.48 19.72
N GLN A 42 -11.28 6.89 19.63
CA GLN A 42 -10.07 7.65 19.33
C GLN A 42 -10.06 8.19 17.90
N ILE A 43 -10.60 7.42 16.94
CA ILE A 43 -10.78 7.87 15.55
C ILE A 43 -11.81 9.00 15.50
N ASP A 44 -12.93 8.87 16.22
CA ASP A 44 -13.98 9.89 16.24
C ASP A 44 -13.49 11.22 16.84
N LEU A 45 -12.71 11.17 17.93
CA LEU A 45 -12.08 12.34 18.53
C LEU A 45 -11.01 12.97 17.62
N CYS A 46 -10.22 12.15 16.89
CA CYS A 46 -9.27 12.63 15.92
C CYS A 46 -9.97 13.33 14.75
N LEU A 47 -11.12 12.78 14.30
CA LEU A 47 -11.96 13.40 13.27
C LEU A 47 -12.49 14.77 13.72
N ASP A 48 -13.00 14.87 14.93
CA ASP A 48 -13.44 16.15 15.49
C ASP A 48 -12.30 17.17 15.52
N LYS A 49 -11.09 16.75 15.90
CA LYS A 49 -9.92 17.62 15.98
C LYS A 49 -9.46 18.12 14.61
N VAL A 50 -9.38 17.25 13.59
CA VAL A 50 -8.99 17.70 12.25
C VAL A 50 -10.01 18.65 11.63
N LEU A 51 -11.31 18.42 11.88
CA LEU A 51 -12.38 19.32 11.45
C LEU A 51 -12.29 20.68 12.14
N GLU A 52 -11.98 20.70 13.45
CA GLU A 52 -11.71 21.95 14.18
C GLU A 52 -10.56 22.74 13.54
N ILE A 53 -9.42 22.07 13.29
CA ILE A 53 -8.25 22.69 12.63
C ILE A 53 -8.59 23.21 11.24
N ALA A 54 -9.30 22.44 10.42
CA ALA A 54 -9.73 22.86 9.09
C ALA A 54 -10.66 24.09 9.14
N LYS A 55 -11.58 24.11 10.11
CA LYS A 55 -12.48 25.27 10.34
C LYS A 55 -11.69 26.52 10.71
N ASP A 56 -10.68 26.42 11.56
CA ASP A 56 -9.83 27.55 11.97
C ASP A 56 -8.96 28.07 10.81
N ILE A 57 -8.66 27.24 9.83
CA ILE A 57 -7.99 27.62 8.57
C ILE A 57 -8.94 28.38 7.63
N GLY A 58 -10.26 28.20 7.77
CA GLY A 58 -11.29 28.89 7.00
C GLY A 58 -12.15 27.98 6.11
N PHE A 59 -12.06 26.67 6.28
CA PHE A 59 -12.92 25.74 5.56
C PHE A 59 -14.34 25.69 6.15
N LYS A 60 -15.31 25.37 5.31
CA LYS A 60 -16.63 24.89 5.74
C LYS A 60 -16.55 23.39 5.97
N VAL A 61 -16.77 22.96 7.20
CA VAL A 61 -16.57 21.56 7.60
C VAL A 61 -17.88 20.80 7.76
N TYR A 62 -17.81 19.51 7.52
CA TYR A 62 -18.90 18.57 7.70
C TYR A 62 -18.40 17.28 8.35
N LYS A 63 -19.17 16.74 9.30
CA LYS A 63 -18.98 15.39 9.86
C LYS A 63 -20.20 14.55 9.54
N ASP A 64 -19.96 13.34 9.02
CA ASP A 64 -21.05 12.38 8.79
C ASP A 64 -21.80 12.09 10.10
N ARG A 65 -23.12 12.06 10.02
CA ARG A 65 -24.00 11.85 11.18
C ARG A 65 -23.78 10.54 11.93
N ASP A 66 -23.27 9.51 11.22
CA ASP A 66 -22.98 8.19 11.78
C ASP A 66 -21.48 8.03 12.10
N GLY A 67 -20.67 9.08 11.88
CA GLY A 67 -19.24 9.13 12.22
C GLY A 67 -18.30 8.38 11.26
N TYR A 68 -18.75 8.08 10.03
CA TYR A 68 -17.93 7.32 9.08
C TYR A 68 -16.82 8.15 8.41
N TYR A 69 -17.01 9.46 8.23
CA TYR A 69 -16.06 10.36 7.57
C TYR A 69 -16.33 11.81 7.93
N GLY A 70 -15.43 12.66 7.58
CA GLY A 70 -15.64 14.09 7.53
C GLY A 70 -15.06 14.70 6.29
N PHE A 71 -15.42 15.95 5.98
CA PHE A 71 -14.76 16.71 4.92
C PHE A 71 -14.76 18.20 5.22
N ALA A 72 -13.88 18.91 4.52
CA ALA A 72 -13.70 20.35 4.60
C ALA A 72 -13.71 20.97 3.20
N ASP A 73 -14.65 21.88 2.93
CA ASP A 73 -14.87 22.54 1.65
C ASP A 73 -14.35 23.97 1.67
N ILE A 74 -13.70 24.38 0.57
CA ILE A 74 -13.31 25.77 0.32
C ILE A 74 -13.44 26.08 -1.18
N GLY A 75 -13.70 27.35 -1.51
CA GLY A 75 -13.85 27.81 -2.89
C GLY A 75 -15.28 27.73 -3.38
N GLN A 76 -15.44 27.96 -4.69
CA GLN A 76 -16.74 28.01 -5.38
C GLN A 76 -16.60 27.56 -6.83
N GLY A 77 -17.70 27.42 -7.55
CA GLY A 77 -17.72 26.95 -8.93
C GLY A 77 -18.34 25.56 -9.05
N ASP A 78 -18.39 25.05 -10.26
CA ASP A 78 -19.06 23.77 -10.55
C ASP A 78 -18.11 22.57 -10.37
N GLU A 79 -16.84 22.72 -10.75
CA GLU A 79 -15.82 21.66 -10.64
C GLU A 79 -15.43 21.43 -9.18
N LEU A 80 -15.44 20.18 -8.75
CA LEU A 80 -15.03 19.74 -7.42
C LEU A 80 -13.71 18.95 -7.49
N ILE A 81 -12.66 19.49 -6.89
CA ILE A 81 -11.37 18.81 -6.75
C ILE A 81 -11.26 18.24 -5.35
N GLY A 82 -11.09 16.92 -5.26
CA GLY A 82 -10.92 16.20 -4.01
C GLY A 82 -9.45 16.06 -3.60
N ILE A 83 -9.20 16.09 -2.29
CA ILE A 83 -7.95 15.62 -1.70
C ILE A 83 -8.34 14.63 -0.63
N LEU A 84 -7.98 13.36 -0.85
CA LEU A 84 -8.41 12.25 -0.02
C LEU A 84 -7.27 11.83 0.91
N ALA A 85 -7.45 12.03 2.20
CA ALA A 85 -6.47 11.68 3.23
C ALA A 85 -7.15 10.89 4.35
N HIS A 86 -6.40 10.23 5.22
CA HIS A 86 -6.95 9.49 6.33
C HIS A 86 -6.36 9.89 7.68
N ILE A 87 -7.09 9.57 8.76
CA ILE A 87 -6.72 9.90 10.14
C ILE A 87 -6.57 8.68 11.02
N ASP A 88 -7.04 7.52 10.58
CA ASP A 88 -6.75 6.25 11.24
C ASP A 88 -5.29 5.85 10.99
N ILE A 89 -4.79 4.96 11.81
CA ILE A 89 -3.40 4.49 11.81
C ILE A 89 -3.36 2.99 12.07
N VAL A 90 -2.33 2.31 11.59
CA VAL A 90 -2.02 0.95 12.04
C VAL A 90 -1.55 0.96 13.49
N ASP A 91 -1.70 -0.18 14.18
CA ASP A 91 -1.20 -0.35 15.53
C ASP A 91 0.30 -0.07 15.63
N ALA A 92 0.72 0.59 16.70
CA ALA A 92 2.14 0.87 16.94
C ALA A 92 2.96 -0.38 17.29
N GLY A 93 2.30 -1.50 17.54
CA GLY A 93 2.91 -2.74 17.97
C GLY A 93 3.47 -2.63 19.39
N ASN A 94 4.58 -3.33 19.65
CA ASN A 94 5.20 -3.27 20.96
C ASN A 94 5.90 -1.91 21.18
N VAL A 95 5.29 -1.05 21.98
CA VAL A 95 5.78 0.30 22.29
C VAL A 95 7.19 0.29 22.89
N SER A 96 7.62 -0.80 23.54
CA SER A 96 8.99 -0.92 24.06
C SER A 96 10.07 -0.95 22.98
N ASN A 97 9.69 -1.23 21.73
CA ASN A 97 10.60 -1.20 20.58
C ASN A 97 10.76 0.21 19.97
N TRP A 98 9.94 1.17 20.41
CA TRP A 98 10.04 2.55 19.98
C TRP A 98 11.07 3.30 20.83
N HIS A 99 11.87 4.14 20.18
CA HIS A 99 12.85 5.00 20.87
C HIS A 99 12.19 6.18 21.57
N SER A 100 10.93 6.52 21.21
CA SER A 100 10.13 7.59 21.81
C SER A 100 8.64 7.15 21.81
N ASN A 101 7.79 7.89 22.52
CA ASN A 101 6.35 7.61 22.52
C ASN A 101 5.76 7.77 21.10
N PRO A 102 5.17 6.72 20.49
CA PRO A 102 4.61 6.78 19.13
C PRO A 102 3.47 7.79 18.96
N PHE A 103 2.83 8.23 20.06
CA PHE A 103 1.72 9.19 20.05
C PHE A 103 2.15 10.60 20.49
N LYS A 104 3.43 10.93 20.31
CA LYS A 104 4.00 12.24 20.57
C LYS A 104 5.10 12.54 19.57
N LEU A 105 5.04 13.72 18.93
CA LEU A 105 6.11 14.15 18.03
C LEU A 105 7.45 14.21 18.77
N GLU A 106 8.44 13.57 18.20
CA GLU A 106 9.81 13.61 18.66
C GLU A 106 10.73 14.04 17.52
N PHE A 107 11.56 15.05 17.77
CA PHE A 107 12.49 15.60 16.79
C PHE A 107 13.89 15.10 17.11
N ARG A 108 14.51 14.37 16.19
CA ARG A 108 15.86 13.82 16.36
C ARG A 108 16.53 13.67 14.99
N ASP A 109 17.78 14.15 14.91
CA ASP A 109 18.65 14.01 13.73
C ASP A 109 18.00 14.49 12.42
N GLY A 110 17.27 15.62 12.46
CA GLY A 110 16.58 16.19 11.30
C GLY A 110 15.31 15.43 10.88
N LYS A 111 14.84 14.51 11.70
CA LYS A 111 13.65 13.66 11.45
C LYS A 111 12.59 13.91 12.51
N VAL A 112 11.33 13.72 12.10
CA VAL A 112 10.16 13.82 12.96
C VAL A 112 9.57 12.41 13.12
N TYR A 113 9.58 11.90 14.36
CA TYR A 113 9.14 10.54 14.68
C TYR A 113 7.77 10.56 15.34
N ALA A 114 6.84 9.79 14.83
CA ALA A 114 5.58 9.39 15.46
C ALA A 114 4.85 8.36 14.59
N ARG A 115 3.92 7.58 15.13
CA ARG A 115 2.97 6.80 14.33
C ARG A 115 1.99 7.74 13.62
N GLY A 116 1.82 7.60 12.29
CA GLY A 116 0.99 8.45 11.45
C GLY A 116 1.67 9.76 11.01
N VAL A 117 2.97 9.94 11.30
CA VAL A 117 3.66 11.15 10.87
C VAL A 117 3.98 11.13 9.36
N LEU A 118 4.19 9.94 8.80
CA LEU A 118 4.35 9.71 7.37
C LEU A 118 3.02 9.28 6.74
N ASP A 119 2.26 8.43 7.41
CA ASP A 119 1.08 7.76 6.92
C ASP A 119 -0.12 7.94 7.88
N ASP A 120 -1.00 8.90 7.64
CA ASP A 120 -1.06 9.97 6.63
C ASP A 120 -1.28 11.35 7.31
N LYS A 121 -1.24 11.43 8.69
CA LYS A 121 -1.52 12.68 9.45
C LYS A 121 -0.57 13.83 9.13
N GLY A 122 0.70 13.52 8.82
CA GLY A 122 1.70 14.53 8.43
C GLY A 122 1.39 15.13 7.07
N PRO A 123 1.27 14.33 6.00
CA PRO A 123 0.88 14.78 4.66
C PRO A 123 -0.49 15.48 4.64
N LEU A 124 -1.49 14.94 5.33
CA LEU A 124 -2.79 15.60 5.53
C LEU A 124 -2.62 17.00 6.12
N MET A 125 -1.83 17.14 7.18
CA MET A 125 -1.56 18.45 7.78
C MET A 125 -0.83 19.40 6.82
N ALA A 126 0.08 18.87 5.99
CA ALA A 126 0.76 19.66 4.97
C ALA A 126 -0.23 20.19 3.91
N VAL A 127 -1.22 19.38 3.51
CA VAL A 127 -2.32 19.83 2.62
C VAL A 127 -3.12 20.97 3.26
N LEU A 128 -3.56 20.82 4.50
CA LEU A 128 -4.32 21.87 5.19
C LEU A 128 -3.52 23.19 5.31
N TYR A 129 -2.21 23.08 5.57
CA TYR A 129 -1.34 24.25 5.65
C TYR A 129 -1.01 24.85 4.29
N ALA A 130 -1.03 24.07 3.21
CA ALA A 130 -0.96 24.59 1.84
C ALA A 130 -2.14 25.53 1.55
N PHE A 131 -3.36 25.15 1.90
CA PHE A 131 -4.54 26.02 1.81
C PHE A 131 -4.43 27.27 2.69
N LYS A 132 -3.95 27.10 3.94
CA LYS A 132 -3.71 28.24 4.85
C LYS A 132 -2.76 29.26 4.25
N LEU A 133 -1.67 28.80 3.64
CA LEU A 133 -0.71 29.71 2.95
C LEU A 133 -1.36 30.45 1.77
N LEU A 134 -2.14 29.73 0.94
CA LEU A 134 -2.85 30.37 -0.19
C LEU A 134 -3.86 31.40 0.29
N ALA A 135 -4.58 31.12 1.37
CA ALA A 135 -5.49 32.09 1.97
C ALA A 135 -4.76 33.33 2.51
N LEU A 136 -3.59 33.15 3.16
CA LEU A 136 -2.74 34.25 3.63
C LEU A 136 -2.14 35.07 2.47
N GLU A 137 -1.90 34.44 1.31
CA GLU A 137 -1.50 35.10 0.05
C GLU A 137 -2.67 35.82 -0.64
N GLY A 138 -3.89 35.72 -0.12
CA GLY A 138 -5.09 36.33 -0.70
C GLY A 138 -5.60 35.65 -1.97
N ILE A 139 -5.23 34.36 -2.16
CA ILE A 139 -5.68 33.60 -3.33
C ILE A 139 -7.19 33.34 -3.21
N PHE A 140 -7.90 33.69 -4.26
CA PHE A 140 -9.31 33.37 -4.41
C PHE A 140 -9.47 32.01 -5.09
N PHE A 141 -10.22 31.10 -4.45
CA PHE A 141 -10.48 29.78 -5.00
C PHE A 141 -11.68 29.83 -5.95
N LYS A 142 -11.41 29.71 -7.25
CA LYS A 142 -12.40 29.72 -8.33
C LYS A 142 -13.11 28.38 -8.48
N LYS A 143 -12.42 27.29 -8.11
CA LYS A 143 -12.94 25.93 -8.07
C LYS A 143 -13.27 25.53 -6.64
N ARG A 144 -14.13 24.54 -6.49
CA ARG A 144 -14.38 23.91 -5.18
C ARG A 144 -13.28 22.91 -4.86
N PHE A 145 -12.73 23.00 -3.68
CA PHE A 145 -11.83 22.00 -3.14
C PHE A 145 -12.46 21.35 -1.93
N ARG A 146 -12.34 20.02 -1.87
CA ARG A 146 -12.80 19.22 -0.72
C ARG A 146 -11.67 18.36 -0.21
N VAL A 147 -11.25 18.58 1.05
CA VAL A 147 -10.37 17.66 1.76
C VAL A 147 -11.26 16.65 2.47
N ILE A 148 -11.14 15.37 2.12
CA ILE A 148 -11.92 14.26 2.67
C ILE A 148 -11.07 13.56 3.70
N PHE A 149 -11.61 13.38 4.91
CA PHE A 149 -10.95 12.72 6.03
C PHE A 149 -11.52 11.31 6.18
N GLY A 150 -10.78 10.31 5.67
CA GLY A 150 -11.04 8.89 5.86
C GLY A 150 -10.77 8.46 7.29
N THR A 151 -11.47 7.44 7.75
CA THR A 151 -11.43 6.95 9.13
C THR A 151 -11.27 5.43 9.23
N ASP A 152 -11.02 4.75 8.11
CA ASP A 152 -10.97 3.29 8.00
C ASP A 152 -10.11 2.87 6.77
N GLU A 153 -9.07 3.67 6.43
CA GLU A 153 -8.20 3.39 5.30
C GLU A 153 -7.41 2.10 5.55
N GLU A 154 -6.80 2.01 6.71
CA GLU A 154 -5.88 0.95 7.15
C GLU A 154 -6.56 -0.42 7.35
N THR A 155 -7.87 -0.50 7.10
CA THR A 155 -8.61 -1.76 7.28
C THR A 155 -9.49 -2.13 6.11
N ALA A 156 -10.65 -1.53 5.93
CA ALA A 156 -11.65 -2.04 4.99
C ALA A 156 -12.38 -0.95 4.18
N TRP A 157 -11.97 0.30 4.27
CA TRP A 157 -12.47 1.44 3.49
C TRP A 157 -14.00 1.68 3.62
N ARG A 158 -14.61 1.19 4.68
CA ARG A 158 -16.06 1.34 4.93
C ARG A 158 -16.48 2.80 5.02
N CYS A 159 -15.57 3.68 5.47
CA CYS A 159 -15.76 5.12 5.52
C CYS A 159 -16.03 5.69 4.13
N ILE A 160 -15.19 5.33 3.14
CA ILE A 160 -15.29 5.86 1.78
C ILE A 160 -16.46 5.24 1.01
N GLU A 161 -16.80 3.97 1.29
CA GLU A 161 -18.03 3.38 0.74
C GLU A 161 -19.29 4.12 1.20
N LYS A 162 -19.30 4.60 2.45
CA LYS A 162 -20.41 5.45 2.93
C LYS A 162 -20.39 6.83 2.30
N TYR A 163 -19.21 7.42 2.12
CA TYR A 163 -19.05 8.70 1.42
C TYR A 163 -19.61 8.62 -0.01
N LYS A 164 -19.23 7.62 -0.80
CA LYS A 164 -19.71 7.42 -2.18
C LYS A 164 -21.23 7.36 -2.31
N ILE A 165 -21.93 6.86 -1.29
CA ILE A 165 -23.38 6.73 -1.30
C ILE A 165 -24.07 8.05 -0.91
N ARG A 166 -23.43 8.89 -0.11
CA ARG A 166 -24.07 10.03 0.57
C ARG A 166 -23.67 11.38 0.00
N GLU A 167 -22.50 11.45 -0.61
CA GLU A 167 -21.87 12.72 -0.98
C GLU A 167 -21.58 12.80 -2.48
N GLU A 168 -21.35 14.02 -2.93
CA GLU A 168 -20.86 14.31 -4.27
C GLU A 168 -19.44 13.77 -4.43
N ILE A 169 -19.21 13.02 -5.52
CA ILE A 169 -17.90 12.49 -5.86
C ILE A 169 -17.10 13.59 -6.57
N PRO A 170 -15.84 13.82 -6.19
CA PRO A 170 -14.99 14.77 -6.90
C PRO A 170 -14.80 14.41 -8.39
N ASP A 171 -14.75 15.43 -9.25
CA ASP A 171 -14.44 15.27 -10.67
C ASP A 171 -13.04 14.70 -10.87
N PHE A 172 -12.08 15.21 -10.10
CA PHE A 172 -10.71 14.72 -9.97
C PHE A 172 -10.28 14.78 -8.51
N SER A 173 -9.36 13.91 -8.15
CA SER A 173 -8.79 13.92 -6.80
C SER A 173 -7.37 13.40 -6.75
N PHE A 174 -6.66 13.76 -5.69
CA PHE A 174 -5.42 13.09 -5.35
C PHE A 174 -5.41 12.72 -3.86
N THR A 175 -4.65 11.68 -3.53
CA THR A 175 -4.30 11.35 -2.16
C THR A 175 -2.83 11.71 -1.89
N PRO A 176 -2.50 12.34 -0.74
CA PRO A 176 -1.13 12.59 -0.34
C PRO A 176 -0.47 11.36 0.31
N ASP A 177 -0.97 10.17 0.01
CA ASP A 177 -0.61 8.89 0.60
C ASP A 177 -0.11 7.91 -0.47
N GLY A 178 1.14 8.09 -0.90
CA GLY A 178 1.81 7.27 -1.91
C GLY A 178 3.16 7.84 -2.33
N ASP A 179 3.48 7.74 -3.62
CA ASP A 179 4.77 8.16 -4.15
C ASP A 179 4.65 9.39 -5.05
N PHE A 180 5.69 10.23 -5.09
CA PHE A 180 5.94 11.15 -6.19
C PHE A 180 6.61 10.44 -7.38
N PRO A 181 6.49 10.95 -8.64
CA PRO A 181 5.83 12.21 -9.02
C PRO A 181 4.29 12.16 -9.02
N VAL A 182 3.69 11.15 -9.60
CA VAL A 182 2.25 10.88 -9.62
C VAL A 182 2.06 9.40 -9.84
N VAL A 183 1.36 8.72 -8.96
CA VAL A 183 0.91 7.35 -9.20
C VAL A 183 -0.44 7.41 -9.90
N ASN A 184 -0.43 7.22 -11.22
CA ASN A 184 -1.63 7.26 -12.05
C ASN A 184 -2.17 5.89 -12.45
N ALA A 185 -1.38 4.84 -12.17
CA ALA A 185 -1.74 3.45 -12.47
C ALA A 185 -1.44 2.54 -11.27
N GLU A 186 -2.39 1.72 -10.90
CA GLU A 186 -2.21 0.68 -9.90
C GLU A 186 -2.68 -0.65 -10.46
N LYS A 187 -1.81 -1.65 -10.45
CA LYS A 187 -2.15 -3.00 -10.94
C LYS A 187 -3.31 -3.59 -10.18
N GLY A 188 -4.13 -4.36 -10.85
CA GLY A 188 -5.13 -5.16 -10.16
C GLY A 188 -4.47 -6.17 -9.22
N LEU A 189 -5.13 -6.45 -8.11
CA LEU A 189 -4.74 -7.49 -7.15
C LEU A 189 -5.70 -8.66 -7.25
N LEU A 190 -5.16 -9.87 -7.25
CA LEU A 190 -5.92 -11.09 -7.06
C LEU A 190 -5.14 -12.06 -6.17
N GLN A 191 -5.70 -12.35 -5.00
CA GLN A 191 -5.19 -13.38 -4.10
C GLN A 191 -6.11 -14.59 -4.16
N PHE A 192 -5.53 -15.76 -4.38
CA PHE A 192 -6.29 -16.99 -4.54
C PHE A 192 -5.54 -18.22 -4.03
N ASP A 193 -6.30 -19.21 -3.68
CA ASP A 193 -5.81 -20.53 -3.30
C ASP A 193 -6.10 -21.56 -4.41
N VAL A 194 -5.11 -22.39 -4.67
CA VAL A 194 -5.23 -23.62 -5.45
C VAL A 194 -5.34 -24.77 -4.45
N ILE A 195 -6.42 -25.52 -4.54
CA ILE A 195 -6.78 -26.53 -3.53
C ILE A 195 -6.78 -27.92 -4.19
N SER A 196 -6.17 -28.89 -3.50
CA SER A 196 -6.20 -30.31 -3.85
C SER A 196 -6.82 -31.14 -2.71
N ASP A 197 -7.73 -32.03 -3.08
CA ASP A 197 -8.31 -33.02 -2.16
C ASP A 197 -7.46 -34.29 -2.03
N GLU A 198 -6.33 -34.37 -2.74
CA GLU A 198 -5.40 -35.51 -2.65
C GLU A 198 -4.85 -35.66 -1.24
N ARG A 199 -4.77 -36.89 -0.75
CA ARG A 199 -4.11 -37.18 0.53
C ARG A 199 -2.60 -36.96 0.39
N PHE A 200 -2.00 -36.39 1.40
CA PHE A 200 -0.57 -36.14 1.44
C PHE A 200 0.12 -36.95 2.55
N CYS A 201 1.41 -37.28 2.36
CA CYS A 201 2.13 -38.17 3.27
C CYS A 201 2.80 -37.44 4.45
N MET A 202 2.90 -36.10 4.39
CA MET A 202 3.57 -35.27 5.40
C MET A 202 2.77 -34.00 5.71
N ASN A 203 3.04 -33.42 6.88
CA ASN A 203 2.64 -32.05 7.16
C ASN A 203 3.79 -31.11 6.78
N PHE A 204 3.49 -30.05 6.04
CA PHE A 204 4.44 -29.02 5.67
C PHE A 204 3.70 -27.69 5.55
N GLU A 205 4.22 -26.67 6.17
CA GLU A 205 3.63 -25.33 6.14
C GLU A 205 4.72 -24.28 5.92
N LEU A 206 4.46 -23.35 5.01
CA LEU A 206 5.39 -22.32 4.59
C LEU A 206 4.62 -21.05 4.23
N GLY A 207 5.16 -19.91 4.64
CA GLY A 207 4.58 -18.58 4.37
C GLY A 207 3.51 -18.19 5.38
N THR A 208 3.46 -16.91 5.73
CA THR A 208 2.57 -16.35 6.76
C THR A 208 1.50 -15.41 6.18
N GLY A 209 1.82 -14.67 5.13
CA GLY A 209 0.93 -13.71 4.48
C GLY A 209 0.83 -13.91 2.98
N TYR A 210 -0.27 -13.41 2.36
CA TYR A 210 -0.40 -13.45 0.91
C TYR A 210 0.55 -12.47 0.21
N ASN A 211 0.80 -11.31 0.81
CA ASN A 211 1.56 -10.21 0.21
C ASN A 211 3.06 -10.25 0.51
N VAL A 212 3.55 -11.34 1.11
CA VAL A 212 4.97 -11.48 1.51
C VAL A 212 5.58 -12.70 0.86
N ILE A 213 6.75 -12.53 0.24
CA ILE A 213 7.56 -13.63 -0.27
C ILE A 213 8.15 -14.41 0.91
N PRO A 214 7.86 -15.72 1.02
CA PRO A 214 8.45 -16.55 2.06
C PRO A 214 9.94 -16.73 1.83
N ASP A 215 10.73 -16.45 2.85
CA ASP A 215 12.20 -16.45 2.80
C ASP A 215 12.84 -17.55 3.66
N GLU A 216 12.04 -18.35 4.34
CA GLU A 216 12.57 -19.46 5.16
C GLU A 216 11.66 -20.68 5.09
N CYS A 217 12.25 -21.88 4.97
CA CYS A 217 11.55 -23.14 5.18
C CYS A 217 12.47 -24.21 5.79
N SER A 218 11.87 -25.18 6.47
CA SER A 218 12.58 -26.27 7.12
C SER A 218 12.04 -27.63 6.68
N PHE A 219 12.94 -28.55 6.43
CA PHE A 219 12.61 -29.98 6.16
C PHE A 219 13.20 -30.86 7.22
N GLU A 220 12.38 -31.78 7.76
CA GLU A 220 12.87 -32.89 8.57
C GLU A 220 13.58 -33.91 7.66
N LEU A 221 14.78 -34.33 8.03
CA LEU A 221 15.60 -35.22 7.21
C LEU A 221 15.14 -36.68 7.31
N GLY A 222 14.50 -37.06 8.43
CA GLY A 222 14.08 -38.42 8.67
C GLY A 222 15.22 -39.43 8.41
N ASP A 223 14.92 -40.50 7.66
CA ASP A 223 15.92 -41.51 7.23
C ASP A 223 16.66 -41.09 5.94
N SER A 224 16.42 -39.88 5.41
CA SER A 224 17.04 -39.40 4.19
C SER A 224 18.53 -39.14 4.39
N ASN A 225 19.35 -39.53 3.40
CA ASN A 225 20.76 -39.26 3.41
C ASN A 225 21.04 -37.75 3.27
N LYS A 226 21.73 -37.14 4.25
CA LYS A 226 22.12 -35.73 4.22
C LYS A 226 22.91 -35.34 2.96
N ASP A 227 23.67 -36.26 2.40
CA ASP A 227 24.47 -36.02 1.20
C ASP A 227 23.58 -35.89 -0.05
N ASP A 228 22.53 -36.69 -0.18
CA ASP A 228 21.55 -36.55 -1.28
C ASP A 228 20.81 -35.21 -1.21
N PHE A 229 20.41 -34.79 0.01
CA PHE A 229 19.84 -33.45 0.22
C PHE A 229 20.82 -32.33 -0.15
N ARG A 230 22.10 -32.49 0.22
CA ARG A 230 23.13 -31.51 -0.11
C ARG A 230 23.32 -31.37 -1.62
N ILE A 231 23.43 -32.48 -2.33
CA ILE A 231 23.55 -32.51 -3.80
C ILE A 231 22.37 -31.79 -4.45
N LEU A 232 21.15 -32.05 -3.97
CA LEU A 232 19.95 -31.38 -4.46
C LEU A 232 19.97 -29.87 -4.18
N LEU A 233 20.31 -29.46 -2.96
CA LEU A 233 20.36 -28.04 -2.58
C LEU A 233 21.46 -27.30 -3.34
N ASP A 234 22.62 -27.91 -3.51
CA ASP A 234 23.73 -27.34 -4.30
C ASP A 234 23.37 -27.17 -5.77
N SER A 235 22.47 -28.02 -6.30
CA SER A 235 21.98 -27.90 -7.70
C SER A 235 21.18 -26.61 -7.94
N PHE A 236 20.60 -25.98 -6.90
CA PHE A 236 19.93 -24.70 -7.00
C PHE A 236 20.88 -23.48 -7.03
N GLY A 237 22.19 -23.71 -6.84
CA GLY A 237 23.24 -22.70 -6.88
C GLY A 237 23.18 -21.69 -5.70
N SER A 238 23.74 -20.51 -5.91
CA SER A 238 23.87 -19.48 -4.86
C SER A 238 22.57 -18.68 -4.58
N LYS A 239 21.47 -19.03 -5.23
CA LYS A 239 20.19 -18.31 -5.07
C LYS A 239 19.59 -18.50 -3.69
N ILE A 240 19.80 -19.66 -3.07
CA ILE A 240 19.38 -19.96 -1.70
C ILE A 240 20.58 -20.27 -0.83
N ARG A 241 20.43 -20.05 0.48
CA ARG A 241 21.39 -20.47 1.50
C ARG A 241 20.74 -21.58 2.33
N TYR A 242 21.52 -22.51 2.85
CA TYR A 242 20.97 -23.55 3.71
C TYR A 242 21.94 -23.92 4.85
N LYS A 243 21.36 -24.48 5.91
CA LYS A 243 22.12 -24.97 7.06
C LYS A 243 21.54 -26.29 7.57
N PHE A 244 22.37 -27.33 7.68
CA PHE A 244 21.99 -28.58 8.28
C PHE A 244 22.07 -28.50 9.80
N PHE A 245 21.07 -29.10 10.46
CA PHE A 245 21.03 -29.43 11.86
C PHE A 245 21.01 -30.96 12.01
N GLU A 246 20.90 -31.47 13.26
CA GLU A 246 20.90 -32.94 13.47
C GLU A 246 19.75 -33.63 12.75
N SER A 247 18.53 -33.09 12.86
CA SER A 247 17.28 -33.69 12.36
C SER A 247 16.64 -32.93 11.20
N ASN A 248 17.12 -31.76 10.84
CA ASN A 248 16.49 -30.95 9.80
C ASN A 248 17.50 -30.14 8.98
N VAL A 249 17.04 -29.64 7.85
CA VAL A 249 17.74 -28.62 7.04
C VAL A 249 16.87 -27.37 6.99
N LEU A 250 17.48 -26.22 7.24
CA LEU A 250 16.88 -24.91 7.13
C LEU A 250 17.37 -24.24 5.84
N ILE A 251 16.44 -23.73 5.07
CA ILE A 251 16.69 -23.08 3.77
C ILE A 251 16.27 -21.62 3.88
N HIS A 252 17.15 -20.71 3.46
CA HIS A 252 16.95 -19.27 3.49
C HIS A 252 16.99 -18.68 2.10
N GLY A 253 16.01 -17.83 1.81
CA GLY A 253 15.95 -16.91 0.70
C GLY A 253 16.11 -15.46 1.15
N THR A 254 15.24 -14.59 0.60
CA THR A 254 15.17 -13.16 0.97
C THR A 254 13.72 -12.71 0.87
N SER A 255 13.18 -12.16 1.94
CA SER A 255 11.82 -11.63 1.96
C SER A 255 11.72 -10.37 1.10
N ALA A 256 10.57 -10.19 0.46
CA ALA A 256 10.18 -8.98 -0.25
C ALA A 256 8.65 -8.90 -0.30
N HIS A 257 8.12 -7.75 -0.70
CA HIS A 257 6.70 -7.62 -0.98
C HIS A 257 6.35 -8.41 -2.25
N ALA A 258 5.24 -9.14 -2.27
CA ALA A 258 4.86 -10.01 -3.39
C ALA A 258 4.58 -9.26 -4.71
N SER A 259 4.36 -7.94 -4.67
CA SER A 259 4.24 -7.09 -5.86
C SER A 259 5.58 -6.78 -6.55
N LEU A 260 6.71 -7.00 -5.86
CA LEU A 260 8.08 -6.77 -6.34
C LEU A 260 8.92 -8.04 -6.14
N PRO A 261 8.52 -9.16 -6.79
CA PRO A 261 9.13 -10.47 -6.56
C PRO A 261 10.59 -10.55 -6.96
N GLU A 262 11.05 -9.69 -7.85
CA GLU A 262 12.43 -9.58 -8.29
C GLU A 262 13.40 -9.09 -7.18
N LEU A 263 12.89 -8.43 -6.14
CA LEU A 263 13.67 -7.97 -5.00
C LEU A 263 13.87 -9.04 -3.93
N GLY A 264 13.19 -10.19 -4.05
CA GLY A 264 13.25 -11.29 -3.11
C GLY A 264 13.79 -12.58 -3.70
N VAL A 265 14.01 -13.56 -2.82
CA VAL A 265 14.28 -14.94 -3.18
C VAL A 265 13.26 -15.83 -2.49
N ASN A 266 12.22 -16.21 -3.24
CA ASN A 266 11.11 -17.01 -2.76
C ASN A 266 11.54 -18.47 -2.55
N VAL A 267 11.45 -18.97 -1.32
CA VAL A 267 11.82 -20.38 -1.03
C VAL A 267 10.70 -21.39 -1.35
N ALA A 268 9.47 -20.97 -1.59
CA ALA A 268 8.35 -21.88 -1.87
C ALA A 268 8.53 -22.72 -3.15
N PRO A 269 8.99 -22.18 -4.29
CA PRO A 269 9.34 -22.98 -5.46
C PRO A 269 10.41 -24.04 -5.18
N TYR A 270 11.42 -23.71 -4.39
CA TYR A 270 12.47 -24.68 -4.00
C TYR A 270 11.91 -25.79 -3.12
N ALA A 271 11.05 -25.42 -2.15
CA ALA A 271 10.39 -26.38 -1.28
C ALA A 271 9.57 -27.42 -2.07
N LEU A 272 8.76 -26.98 -3.05
CA LEU A 272 7.99 -27.90 -3.88
C LEU A 272 8.88 -28.78 -4.78
N ASN A 273 10.00 -28.27 -5.29
CA ASN A 273 10.98 -29.07 -6.03
C ASN A 273 11.64 -30.12 -5.14
N ILE A 274 11.97 -29.80 -3.89
CA ILE A 274 12.49 -30.75 -2.92
C ILE A 274 11.45 -31.84 -2.65
N ILE A 275 10.20 -31.49 -2.38
CA ILE A 275 9.11 -32.46 -2.16
C ILE A 275 8.93 -33.38 -3.36
N LYS A 276 9.00 -32.87 -4.58
CA LYS A 276 9.01 -33.68 -5.81
C LYS A 276 10.17 -34.65 -5.83
N SER A 277 11.38 -34.19 -5.51
CA SER A 277 12.61 -35.04 -5.52
C SER A 277 12.57 -36.16 -4.48
N LEU A 278 11.75 -36.02 -3.44
CA LEU A 278 11.46 -37.08 -2.50
C LEU A 278 10.50 -38.16 -3.06
N GLY A 279 10.17 -38.09 -4.35
CA GLY A 279 9.32 -39.06 -5.05
C GLY A 279 7.81 -38.84 -4.91
N VAL A 280 7.40 -37.69 -4.40
CA VAL A 280 5.99 -37.33 -4.27
C VAL A 280 5.39 -37.07 -5.66
N LYS A 281 4.30 -37.82 -5.95
CA LYS A 281 3.48 -37.63 -7.17
C LYS A 281 2.12 -37.14 -6.74
N ALA A 282 1.81 -35.90 -7.12
CA ALA A 282 0.53 -35.26 -6.80
C ALA A 282 0.16 -34.23 -7.90
N ASN A 283 -1.12 -34.04 -8.11
CA ASN A 283 -1.61 -33.14 -9.16
C ASN A 283 -1.17 -31.70 -8.93
N PHE A 284 -1.14 -31.24 -7.68
CA PHE A 284 -0.67 -29.89 -7.36
C PHE A 284 0.85 -29.71 -7.59
N ILE A 285 1.67 -30.77 -7.48
CA ILE A 285 3.09 -30.74 -7.85
C ILE A 285 3.25 -30.62 -9.37
N ASN A 286 2.48 -31.45 -10.13
CA ASN A 286 2.49 -31.38 -11.59
C ASN A 286 2.04 -29.99 -12.09
N PHE A 287 0.96 -29.45 -11.51
CA PHE A 287 0.48 -28.09 -11.80
C PHE A 287 1.59 -27.05 -11.53
N PHE A 288 2.20 -27.12 -10.35
CA PHE A 288 3.29 -26.20 -10.00
C PHE A 288 4.42 -26.25 -11.02
N GLU A 289 4.88 -27.44 -11.37
CA GLU A 289 6.00 -27.64 -12.31
C GLU A 289 5.68 -27.09 -13.72
N ASP A 290 4.51 -27.46 -14.24
CA ASP A 290 4.10 -27.14 -15.61
C ASP A 290 3.69 -25.69 -15.78
N LYS A 291 3.03 -25.10 -14.75
CA LYS A 291 2.31 -23.84 -14.86
C LYS A 291 2.89 -22.68 -14.02
N ILE A 292 3.75 -22.98 -13.07
CA ILE A 292 4.33 -21.97 -12.18
C ILE A 292 5.87 -22.04 -12.25
N GLY A 293 6.46 -23.08 -11.66
CA GLY A 293 7.91 -23.24 -11.58
C GLY A 293 8.57 -22.10 -10.81
N PHE A 294 9.66 -21.57 -11.37
CA PHE A 294 10.40 -20.44 -10.82
C PHE A 294 10.05 -19.10 -11.50
N THR A 295 9.02 -19.06 -12.37
CA THR A 295 8.64 -17.80 -13.02
C THR A 295 7.86 -16.93 -12.06
N ILE A 296 8.02 -15.62 -12.19
CA ILE A 296 7.38 -14.62 -11.32
C ILE A 296 6.37 -13.75 -12.09
N ASN A 297 6.18 -14.02 -13.39
CA ASN A 297 5.35 -13.20 -14.29
C ASN A 297 4.11 -13.94 -14.83
N GLY A 298 3.85 -15.15 -14.35
CA GLY A 298 2.69 -15.95 -14.76
C GLY A 298 2.72 -16.47 -16.21
N GLU A 299 3.80 -16.29 -16.98
CA GLU A 299 3.86 -16.66 -18.39
C GLU A 299 3.57 -18.15 -18.65
N LYS A 300 4.01 -19.04 -17.76
CA LYS A 300 3.69 -20.47 -17.83
C LYS A 300 2.21 -20.76 -17.62
N LEU A 301 1.58 -20.02 -16.72
CA LEU A 301 0.16 -20.21 -16.40
C LEU A 301 -0.73 -19.76 -17.56
N PHE A 302 -0.45 -18.59 -18.12
CA PHE A 302 -1.23 -17.97 -19.19
C PHE A 302 -0.73 -18.29 -20.61
N GLY A 303 0.41 -18.99 -20.75
CA GLY A 303 1.02 -19.34 -22.05
C GLY A 303 1.65 -18.16 -22.78
N ARG A 304 1.68 -16.99 -22.17
CA ARG A 304 2.30 -15.73 -22.68
C ARG A 304 2.57 -14.76 -21.52
N ALA A 305 3.48 -13.83 -21.73
CA ALA A 305 3.61 -12.67 -20.86
C ALA A 305 2.36 -11.77 -20.99
N LEU A 306 1.88 -11.28 -19.87
CA LEU A 306 0.80 -10.29 -19.78
C LEU A 306 1.40 -8.98 -19.28
N GLU A 307 1.38 -7.98 -20.15
CA GLU A 307 1.99 -6.67 -19.89
C GLU A 307 1.28 -5.56 -20.65
N ASP A 308 1.36 -4.35 -20.16
CA ASP A 308 0.99 -3.14 -20.87
C ASP A 308 1.98 -2.00 -20.64
N SER A 309 1.86 -0.95 -21.46
CA SER A 309 2.75 0.22 -21.39
C SER A 309 2.44 1.12 -20.19
N GLN A 310 1.26 1.00 -19.59
CA GLN A 310 0.78 1.84 -18.48
C GLN A 310 1.25 1.32 -17.12
N SER A 311 1.20 -0.01 -16.93
CA SER A 311 1.48 -0.61 -15.62
C SER A 311 2.54 -1.73 -15.64
N GLY A 312 3.07 -2.05 -16.82
CA GLY A 312 4.12 -3.06 -16.98
C GLY A 312 3.61 -4.49 -16.85
N GLN A 313 4.50 -5.41 -16.50
CA GLN A 313 4.27 -6.85 -16.53
C GLN A 313 3.49 -7.37 -15.32
N LEU A 314 2.64 -8.40 -15.53
CA LEU A 314 2.01 -9.16 -14.45
C LEU A 314 3.07 -9.77 -13.53
N THR A 315 2.78 -9.80 -12.23
CA THR A 315 3.54 -10.60 -11.27
C THR A 315 2.66 -11.67 -10.64
N LEU A 316 3.24 -12.86 -10.41
CA LEU A 316 2.58 -14.01 -9.79
C LEU A 316 3.52 -14.68 -8.80
N CYS A 317 3.18 -14.62 -7.52
CA CYS A 317 3.96 -15.19 -6.44
C CYS A 317 3.22 -16.33 -5.74
N LEU A 318 3.87 -17.49 -5.58
CA LEU A 318 3.47 -18.51 -4.62
C LEU A 318 3.93 -18.05 -3.24
N THR A 319 2.99 -17.66 -2.38
CA THR A 319 3.28 -17.00 -1.10
C THR A 319 3.08 -17.92 0.10
N LYS A 320 2.22 -18.96 -0.03
CA LYS A 320 2.04 -19.95 1.03
C LYS A 320 1.90 -21.36 0.45
N VAL A 321 2.41 -22.33 1.18
CA VAL A 321 2.22 -23.75 0.91
C VAL A 321 1.76 -24.40 2.20
N LYS A 322 0.60 -25.06 2.16
CA LYS A 322 0.09 -25.87 3.28
C LYS A 322 -0.24 -27.25 2.80
N LEU A 323 0.55 -28.22 3.25
CA LEU A 323 0.36 -29.64 2.97
C LEU A 323 0.01 -30.35 4.26
N SER A 324 -0.94 -31.28 4.20
CA SER A 324 -1.49 -31.91 5.40
C SER A 324 -1.81 -33.39 5.15
N LYS A 325 -1.56 -34.22 6.16
CA LYS A 325 -1.97 -35.64 6.18
C LYS A 325 -3.48 -35.82 6.33
N THR A 326 -4.16 -34.80 6.88
CA THR A 326 -5.55 -34.92 7.35
C THR A 326 -6.52 -33.95 6.73
N SER A 327 -6.01 -32.94 5.97
CA SER A 327 -6.83 -31.93 5.31
C SER A 327 -6.40 -31.71 3.87
N LYS A 328 -7.07 -30.81 3.18
CA LYS A 328 -6.75 -30.39 1.81
C LYS A 328 -5.35 -29.79 1.71
N GLN A 329 -4.75 -29.91 0.53
CA GLN A 329 -3.48 -29.27 0.20
C GLN A 329 -3.79 -27.89 -0.39
N ILE A 330 -3.04 -26.87 0.00
CA ILE A 330 -3.30 -25.49 -0.42
C ILE A 330 -2.01 -24.84 -0.91
N LEU A 331 -2.04 -24.28 -2.11
CA LEU A 331 -1.03 -23.37 -2.63
C LEU A 331 -1.66 -21.99 -2.77
N SER A 332 -1.15 -20.98 -2.06
CA SER A 332 -1.69 -19.63 -2.05
C SER A 332 -0.85 -18.70 -2.93
N PHE A 333 -1.52 -17.89 -3.72
CA PHE A 333 -0.90 -16.98 -4.68
C PHE A 333 -1.29 -15.53 -4.43
N ASP A 334 -0.34 -14.61 -4.65
CA ASP A 334 -0.59 -13.17 -4.88
C ASP A 334 -0.26 -12.86 -6.33
N MET A 335 -1.22 -12.30 -7.05
CA MET A 335 -1.08 -11.88 -8.44
C MET A 335 -1.37 -10.40 -8.55
N ARG A 336 -0.46 -9.67 -9.25
CA ARG A 336 -0.68 -8.27 -9.64
C ARG A 336 -0.74 -8.22 -11.15
N TYR A 337 -1.87 -7.81 -11.68
CA TYR A 337 -2.14 -7.86 -13.12
C TYR A 337 -2.24 -6.45 -13.72
N PRO A 338 -1.80 -6.30 -15.00
CA PRO A 338 -1.82 -5.03 -15.72
C PRO A 338 -3.20 -4.38 -15.77
N VAL A 339 -3.23 -3.04 -15.85
CA VAL A 339 -4.47 -2.26 -15.88
C VAL A 339 -5.33 -2.54 -17.12
N SER A 340 -4.74 -3.06 -18.18
CA SER A 340 -5.44 -3.48 -19.40
C SER A 340 -6.12 -4.85 -19.31
N CYS A 341 -5.82 -5.64 -18.26
CA CYS A 341 -6.38 -6.99 -18.09
C CYS A 341 -7.72 -6.93 -17.35
N GLN A 342 -8.63 -7.82 -17.74
CA GLN A 342 -9.90 -8.02 -17.04
C GLN A 342 -9.79 -9.19 -16.08
N ARG A 343 -10.13 -8.97 -14.80
CA ARG A 343 -10.03 -10.00 -13.74
C ARG A 343 -10.78 -11.27 -14.09
N GLU A 344 -12.00 -11.13 -14.63
CA GLU A 344 -12.91 -12.23 -14.98
C GLU A 344 -12.28 -13.15 -16.01
N GLU A 345 -11.58 -12.61 -17.01
CA GLU A 345 -10.88 -13.38 -18.02
C GLU A 345 -9.69 -14.16 -17.42
N LEU A 346 -8.91 -13.51 -16.55
CA LEU A 346 -7.80 -14.15 -15.85
C LEU A 346 -8.29 -15.29 -14.96
N VAL A 347 -9.34 -15.07 -14.18
CA VAL A 347 -9.96 -16.10 -13.32
C VAL A 347 -10.50 -17.25 -14.14
N ALA A 348 -11.14 -16.99 -15.29
CA ALA A 348 -11.64 -18.06 -16.16
C ALA A 348 -10.49 -18.94 -16.69
N LEU A 349 -9.38 -18.34 -17.13
CA LEU A 349 -8.19 -19.06 -17.60
C LEU A 349 -7.54 -19.88 -16.49
N ILE A 350 -7.44 -19.30 -15.28
CA ILE A 350 -6.89 -20.01 -14.09
C ILE A 350 -7.77 -21.25 -13.82
N LYS A 351 -9.09 -21.10 -13.70
CA LYS A 351 -10.02 -22.20 -13.44
C LYS A 351 -9.95 -23.27 -14.53
N GLN A 352 -9.91 -22.88 -15.80
CA GLN A 352 -9.75 -23.81 -16.91
C GLN A 352 -8.46 -24.62 -16.79
N THR A 353 -7.36 -23.96 -16.46
CA THR A 353 -6.06 -24.63 -16.27
C THR A 353 -6.11 -25.59 -15.08
N LEU A 354 -6.65 -25.17 -13.94
CA LEU A 354 -6.73 -26.01 -12.73
C LEU A 354 -7.57 -27.26 -12.94
N ASN A 355 -8.65 -27.18 -13.72
CA ASN A 355 -9.48 -28.32 -14.07
C ASN A 355 -8.70 -29.44 -14.79
N LEU A 356 -7.65 -29.10 -15.57
CA LEU A 356 -6.80 -30.09 -16.23
C LEU A 356 -5.97 -30.93 -15.23
N TYR A 357 -5.77 -30.41 -14.03
CA TYR A 357 -5.03 -31.04 -12.95
C TYR A 357 -5.95 -31.55 -11.82
N ALA A 358 -7.26 -31.53 -12.00
CA ALA A 358 -8.26 -31.84 -10.95
C ALA A 358 -8.02 -31.06 -9.66
N LEU A 359 -7.79 -29.75 -9.79
CA LEU A 359 -7.57 -28.80 -8.70
C LEU A 359 -8.68 -27.77 -8.64
N ASP A 360 -9.02 -27.31 -7.44
CA ASP A 360 -10.03 -26.31 -7.19
C ASP A 360 -9.41 -24.91 -7.05
N TYR A 361 -10.20 -23.89 -7.41
CA TYR A 361 -9.91 -22.48 -7.25
C TYR A 361 -10.74 -21.88 -6.11
N HIS A 362 -10.10 -21.13 -5.24
CA HIS A 362 -10.74 -20.32 -4.21
C HIS A 362 -10.22 -18.90 -4.23
N GLU A 363 -11.08 -17.94 -4.53
CA GLU A 363 -10.73 -16.52 -4.46
C GLU A 363 -10.72 -16.05 -3.01
N VAL A 364 -9.64 -15.42 -2.60
CA VAL A 364 -9.44 -14.92 -1.23
C VAL A 364 -9.76 -13.44 -1.15
N SER A 365 -9.15 -12.65 -2.03
CA SER A 365 -9.40 -11.22 -2.14
C SER A 365 -9.01 -10.70 -3.51
N PHE A 366 -9.59 -9.56 -3.89
CA PHE A 366 -9.20 -8.87 -5.11
C PHE A 366 -9.40 -7.36 -4.96
N LEU A 367 -8.67 -6.62 -5.78
CA LEU A 367 -8.88 -5.20 -6.04
C LEU A 367 -8.80 -4.98 -7.54
N ASP A 368 -9.78 -4.28 -8.10
CA ASP A 368 -9.75 -3.91 -9.52
C ASP A 368 -8.63 -2.90 -9.79
N PRO A 369 -8.03 -2.90 -10.98
CA PRO A 369 -6.95 -1.95 -11.29
C PRO A 369 -7.49 -0.52 -11.33
N LEU A 370 -6.59 0.44 -11.07
CA LEU A 370 -6.83 1.87 -11.27
C LEU A 370 -5.94 2.38 -12.39
N TYR A 371 -6.53 3.17 -13.28
CA TYR A 371 -5.77 3.93 -14.28
C TYR A 371 -6.44 5.27 -14.56
N VAL A 372 -5.65 6.33 -14.42
CA VAL A 372 -6.03 7.69 -14.83
C VAL A 372 -5.14 8.09 -15.99
N ASP A 373 -5.77 8.57 -17.08
CA ASP A 373 -5.05 8.90 -18.32
C ASP A 373 -3.93 9.92 -18.07
N SER A 374 -2.70 9.51 -18.40
CA SER A 374 -1.49 10.34 -18.26
C SER A 374 -1.52 11.63 -19.10
N GLY A 375 -2.28 11.65 -20.18
CA GLY A 375 -2.50 12.83 -21.04
C GLY A 375 -3.59 13.78 -20.56
N SER A 376 -4.21 13.53 -19.40
CA SER A 376 -5.20 14.45 -18.84
C SER A 376 -4.55 15.72 -18.29
N ASN A 377 -5.20 16.87 -18.47
CA ASN A 377 -4.74 18.17 -17.93
C ASN A 377 -4.48 18.11 -16.41
N PHE A 378 -5.19 17.23 -15.71
CA PHE A 378 -5.01 17.04 -14.27
C PHE A 378 -3.65 16.44 -13.95
N ILE A 379 -3.29 15.32 -14.62
CA ILE A 379 -1.99 14.66 -14.45
C ILE A 379 -0.86 15.56 -14.91
N GLU A 380 -0.99 16.17 -16.11
CA GLU A 380 0.02 17.12 -16.63
C GLU A 380 0.29 18.27 -15.66
N SER A 381 -0.77 18.80 -15.02
CA SER A 381 -0.62 19.86 -14.01
C SER A 381 0.16 19.42 -12.77
N LEU A 382 -0.05 18.19 -12.29
CA LEU A 382 0.68 17.65 -11.13
C LEU A 382 2.13 17.35 -11.49
N ILE A 383 2.40 16.80 -12.67
CA ILE A 383 3.75 16.56 -13.19
C ILE A 383 4.51 17.87 -13.32
N GLU A 384 3.92 18.90 -13.96
CA GLU A 384 4.54 20.22 -14.08
C GLU A 384 4.90 20.83 -12.71
N VAL A 385 4.02 20.65 -11.72
CA VAL A 385 4.29 21.10 -10.35
C VAL A 385 5.48 20.35 -9.74
N TYR A 386 5.55 19.03 -9.93
CA TYR A 386 6.66 18.22 -9.43
C TYR A 386 7.98 18.60 -10.09
N GLU A 387 8.02 18.71 -11.43
CA GLU A 387 9.20 19.13 -12.19
C GLU A 387 9.72 20.50 -11.76
N ASN A 388 8.80 21.49 -11.64
CA ASN A 388 9.16 22.83 -11.19
C ASN A 388 9.66 22.86 -9.74
N PHE A 389 9.22 21.93 -8.91
CA PHE A 389 9.61 21.85 -7.51
C PHE A 389 10.97 21.16 -7.35
N THR A 390 11.20 20.06 -8.04
CA THR A 390 12.44 19.25 -7.93
C THR A 390 13.56 19.75 -8.85
N GLY A 391 13.22 20.40 -9.95
CA GLY A 391 14.14 20.76 -11.03
C GLY A 391 14.42 19.61 -12.00
N GLU A 392 13.71 18.49 -11.86
CA GLU A 392 13.74 17.40 -12.83
C GLU A 392 13.01 17.79 -14.12
N SER A 393 13.25 17.11 -15.22
CA SER A 393 12.59 17.30 -16.51
C SER A 393 12.21 15.97 -17.14
N ASP A 394 11.24 15.97 -18.02
CA ASP A 394 10.74 14.78 -18.73
C ASP A 394 10.23 13.69 -17.77
N VAL A 395 9.64 14.11 -16.67
CA VAL A 395 9.10 13.20 -15.65
C VAL A 395 7.80 12.58 -16.15
N SER A 396 7.69 11.27 -16.00
CA SER A 396 6.47 10.52 -16.33
C SER A 396 5.75 10.06 -15.06
N PRO A 397 4.41 9.97 -15.10
CA PRO A 397 3.68 9.27 -14.04
C PRO A 397 4.17 7.85 -13.86
N ILE A 398 3.96 7.27 -12.68
CA ILE A 398 4.42 5.93 -12.34
C ILE A 398 3.27 4.98 -12.09
N ALA A 399 3.55 3.69 -12.30
CA ALA A 399 2.64 2.61 -11.96
C ALA A 399 3.19 1.82 -10.78
N ILE A 400 2.31 1.40 -9.88
CA ILE A 400 2.67 0.56 -8.74
C ILE A 400 1.91 -0.78 -8.73
N GLY A 401 2.53 -1.79 -8.14
CA GLY A 401 1.89 -3.07 -7.86
C GLY A 401 1.11 -3.08 -6.54
N GLY A 402 1.25 -2.01 -5.73
CA GLY A 402 0.53 -1.81 -4.49
C GLY A 402 -0.88 -1.28 -4.69
N ALA A 403 -1.49 -0.90 -3.57
CA ALA A 403 -2.75 -0.18 -3.55
C ALA A 403 -2.60 1.03 -2.63
N THR A 404 -3.12 2.16 -3.05
CA THR A 404 -3.22 3.38 -2.24
C THR A 404 -4.69 3.79 -2.13
N TYR A 405 -4.94 4.77 -1.29
CA TYR A 405 -6.30 5.31 -1.12
C TYR A 405 -6.87 5.94 -2.41
N SER A 406 -6.04 6.15 -3.44
CA SER A 406 -6.50 6.66 -4.75
C SER A 406 -7.56 5.77 -5.41
N ARG A 407 -7.59 4.44 -5.13
CA ARG A 407 -8.64 3.54 -5.62
C ARG A 407 -10.05 3.86 -5.13
N ALA A 408 -10.18 4.74 -4.16
CA ALA A 408 -11.48 5.19 -3.68
C ALA A 408 -12.34 5.82 -4.78
N PHE A 409 -11.74 6.52 -5.75
CA PHE A 409 -12.44 7.17 -6.85
C PHE A 409 -11.77 6.87 -8.20
N LYS A 410 -12.57 6.86 -9.28
CA LYS A 410 -12.08 6.55 -10.63
C LYS A 410 -11.02 7.53 -11.15
N ASN A 411 -11.15 8.81 -10.79
CA ASN A 411 -10.25 9.89 -11.22
C ASN A 411 -9.42 10.38 -10.03
N CYS A 412 -8.89 9.46 -9.23
CA CYS A 412 -7.99 9.74 -8.12
C CYS A 412 -6.60 9.16 -8.39
N VAL A 413 -5.57 9.90 -8.04
CA VAL A 413 -4.17 9.49 -8.16
C VAL A 413 -3.46 9.66 -6.83
N ALA A 414 -2.33 9.00 -6.60
CA ALA A 414 -1.48 9.38 -5.47
C ALA A 414 -0.46 10.45 -5.91
N PHE A 415 -0.20 11.41 -5.01
CA PHE A 415 0.73 12.52 -5.23
C PHE A 415 1.51 12.81 -3.95
N GLY A 416 2.59 12.06 -3.72
CA GLY A 416 3.40 12.07 -2.50
C GLY A 416 2.76 11.27 -1.35
N PRO A 417 3.39 11.23 -0.16
CA PRO A 417 4.47 12.13 0.30
C PRO A 417 5.89 11.68 -0.05
N LEU A 418 6.10 10.46 -0.53
CA LEU A 418 7.43 9.89 -0.70
C LEU A 418 8.11 10.42 -1.98
N PHE A 419 9.26 11.07 -1.82
CA PHE A 419 10.16 11.38 -2.92
C PHE A 419 10.99 10.15 -3.30
N LYS A 420 11.64 10.18 -4.47
CA LYS A 420 12.38 9.04 -5.03
C LYS A 420 13.39 8.38 -4.08
N ASP A 421 14.05 9.20 -3.26
CA ASP A 421 15.11 8.75 -2.34
C ASP A 421 14.63 8.73 -0.88
N SER A 422 13.34 8.95 -0.62
CA SER A 422 12.78 8.94 0.75
C SER A 422 12.72 7.52 1.31
N ASP A 423 12.99 7.40 2.60
CA ASP A 423 12.80 6.15 3.32
C ASP A 423 11.30 5.90 3.55
N ASN A 424 10.75 4.84 3.00
CA ASN A 424 9.40 4.42 3.37
C ASN A 424 9.43 3.73 4.74
N THR A 425 8.98 4.46 5.76
CA THR A 425 8.89 4.02 7.16
C THR A 425 7.47 3.77 7.63
N ALA A 426 6.47 3.91 6.75
CA ALA A 426 5.08 3.61 7.02
C ALA A 426 4.92 2.19 7.62
N HIS A 427 4.02 2.03 8.57
CA HIS A 427 3.73 0.78 9.28
C HIS A 427 4.89 0.18 10.10
N LYS A 428 6.09 0.79 10.08
CA LYS A 428 7.26 0.31 10.83
C LYS A 428 7.31 0.89 12.25
N THR A 429 8.00 0.19 13.13
CA THR A 429 8.40 0.74 14.43
C THR A 429 9.38 1.89 14.20
N ASN A 430 9.26 2.97 14.96
CA ASN A 430 9.99 4.22 14.77
C ASN A 430 9.71 4.89 13.41
N GLU A 431 8.46 4.86 12.96
CA GLU A 431 8.02 5.63 11.80
C GLU A 431 8.48 7.08 11.91
N TYR A 432 8.98 7.62 10.79
CA TYR A 432 9.43 9.00 10.70
C TYR A 432 9.31 9.55 9.28
N ILE A 433 9.37 10.86 9.18
CA ILE A 433 9.61 11.59 7.95
C ILE A 433 10.75 12.60 8.19
N ASP A 434 11.58 12.87 7.18
CA ASP A 434 12.56 13.94 7.26
C ASP A 434 11.86 15.30 7.43
N GLU A 435 12.34 16.12 8.39
CA GLU A 435 11.71 17.42 8.69
C GLU A 435 11.67 18.34 7.47
N SER A 436 12.72 18.30 6.66
CA SER A 436 12.79 19.05 5.41
C SER A 436 11.79 18.57 4.37
N GLU A 437 11.59 17.26 4.23
CA GLU A 437 10.59 16.68 3.33
C GLU A 437 9.17 17.07 3.78
N LEU A 438 8.85 16.93 5.07
CA LEU A 438 7.56 17.33 5.61
C LEU A 438 7.25 18.83 5.34
N MET A 439 8.25 19.70 5.44
CA MET A 439 8.08 21.12 5.07
C MET A 439 7.96 21.33 3.56
N ASN A 440 8.64 20.53 2.75
CA ASN A 440 8.55 20.54 1.30
C ASN A 440 7.15 20.14 0.83
N LEU A 441 6.48 19.20 1.51
CA LEU A 441 5.09 18.83 1.21
C LEU A 441 4.14 20.02 1.23
N ILE A 442 4.29 20.93 2.20
CA ILE A 442 3.46 22.17 2.25
C ILE A 442 3.63 22.97 0.97
N SER A 443 4.87 23.09 0.50
CA SER A 443 5.20 23.91 -0.68
C SER A 443 4.70 23.26 -1.98
N ILE A 444 4.90 21.96 -2.15
CA ILE A 444 4.47 21.26 -3.37
C ILE A 444 2.95 21.17 -3.45
N TYR A 445 2.25 20.86 -2.34
CA TYR A 445 0.78 20.86 -2.32
C TYR A 445 0.21 22.28 -2.53
N LYS A 446 0.84 23.32 -1.97
CA LYS A 446 0.45 24.71 -2.26
C LYS A 446 0.52 25.01 -3.75
N ASN A 447 1.59 24.61 -4.42
CA ASN A 447 1.76 24.81 -5.85
C ASN A 447 0.74 23.99 -6.67
N ALA A 448 0.47 22.73 -6.26
CA ALA A 448 -0.54 21.88 -6.89
C ALA A 448 -1.95 22.50 -6.78
N ILE A 449 -2.36 22.87 -5.58
CA ILE A 449 -3.68 23.50 -5.36
C ILE A 449 -3.79 24.81 -6.16
N LYS A 450 -2.73 25.63 -6.18
CA LYS A 450 -2.70 26.87 -6.96
C LYS A 450 -2.82 26.62 -8.46
N LYS A 451 -2.11 25.62 -8.98
CA LYS A 451 -2.16 25.23 -10.40
C LYS A 451 -3.55 24.69 -10.77
N LEU A 452 -4.11 23.82 -9.96
CA LEU A 452 -5.42 23.22 -10.19
C LEU A 452 -6.57 24.24 -10.06
N ASN A 453 -6.37 25.35 -9.32
CA ASN A 453 -7.33 26.45 -9.17
C ASN A 453 -7.36 27.41 -10.38
N ALA A 454 -6.46 27.29 -11.33
CA ALA A 454 -6.41 28.15 -12.50
C ALA A 454 -7.53 27.83 -13.48
#